data_736a16894f1380198998aaf02ba42c98
#
_entry.id   736a16894f1380198998aaf02ba42c98
#
_cell.length_a   1.000
_cell.length_b   1.000
_cell.length_c   1.000
_cell.angle_alpha   90.00
_cell.angle_beta   90.00
_cell.angle_gamma   90.00
#
_symmetry.space_group_name_H-M   'P 1'
#
loop_
_entity.id
_entity.type
_entity.pdbx_description
1 polymer ?
#
loop_
_entity_poly.entity_id
_entity_poly.type
_entity_poly.pdbx_seq_one_letter_code
_entity_poly.pdbx_strand_id
1 'polypeptide(L)'
;RTIPARLDLLTSAQHHEEFFESSEASLQPLHGVDIAFRDNSVLPIGPAGDVEIRVAGIAAFLTMKGIALHDRAPQRPKDAYDIHYCLEQYPDGPAGIVAEFEQFRGDELVREALRKIAGKFRDEEDDGPRMVADVEEIVGDDRAIRKQAVYTRVSEFLAALAAAQK
;
A
#
# COMPACT_ATOMS: atom_id res chain seq x y z
N ARG A 1 10.84 -21.36 -21.46
CA ARG A 1 11.65 -20.38 -20.69
C ARG A 1 11.10 -20.39 -19.27
N THR A 2 11.89 -20.85 -18.31
CA THR A 2 11.50 -20.82 -16.88
C THR A 2 11.77 -19.41 -16.37
N ILE A 3 10.75 -18.76 -15.86
CA ILE A 3 10.88 -17.45 -15.21
C ILE A 3 11.06 -17.73 -13.71
N PRO A 4 12.17 -17.31 -13.08
CA PRO A 4 12.34 -17.49 -11.66
C PRO A 4 11.31 -16.63 -10.91
N ALA A 5 10.53 -17.24 -10.03
CA ALA A 5 9.63 -16.54 -9.12
C ALA A 5 10.26 -16.54 -7.73
N ARG A 6 10.25 -15.37 -7.08
CA ARG A 6 10.62 -15.25 -5.66
C ARG A 6 9.33 -15.28 -4.83
N LEU A 7 9.31 -16.14 -3.83
CA LEU A 7 8.23 -16.21 -2.85
C LEU A 7 8.78 -15.76 -1.49
N ASP A 8 8.24 -14.69 -0.96
CA ASP A 8 8.53 -14.23 0.39
C ASP A 8 7.37 -14.65 1.31
N LEU A 9 7.67 -15.37 2.37
CA LEU A 9 6.70 -15.76 3.38
C LEU A 9 6.70 -14.72 4.50
N LEU A 10 5.53 -14.16 4.77
CA LEU A 10 5.33 -13.09 5.75
C LEU A 10 4.48 -13.58 6.91
N THR A 11 4.76 -13.08 8.10
CA THR A 11 3.93 -13.32 9.28
C THR A 11 3.71 -12.02 10.05
N SER A 12 2.68 -12.00 10.92
CA SER A 12 2.48 -10.91 11.84
C SER A 12 3.68 -10.76 12.78
N ALA A 13 4.11 -9.52 12.99
CA ALA A 13 5.16 -9.24 13.96
C ALA A 13 4.77 -9.64 15.40
N GLN A 14 3.45 -9.70 15.69
CA GLN A 14 2.93 -10.11 17.01
C GLN A 14 2.97 -11.61 17.24
N HIS A 15 2.92 -12.43 16.19
CA HIS A 15 2.86 -13.88 16.24
C HIS A 15 4.12 -14.57 15.71
N HIS A 16 5.18 -13.82 15.45
CA HIS A 16 6.40 -14.35 14.83
C HIS A 16 7.05 -15.48 15.64
N GLU A 17 7.10 -15.36 16.96
CA GLU A 17 7.73 -16.36 17.83
C GLU A 17 6.98 -17.69 17.81
N GLU A 18 5.63 -17.66 17.79
CA GLU A 18 4.80 -18.88 17.77
C GLU A 18 4.99 -19.71 16.50
N PHE A 19 5.23 -19.05 15.37
CA PHE A 19 5.43 -19.71 14.08
C PHE A 19 6.88 -20.17 13.85
N PHE A 20 7.85 -19.52 14.47
CA PHE A 20 9.26 -19.83 14.29
C PHE A 20 9.63 -21.20 14.85
N GLU A 21 8.99 -21.63 15.94
CA GLU A 21 9.23 -22.93 16.56
C GLU A 21 8.65 -24.12 15.76
N SER A 22 7.72 -23.87 14.84
CA SER A 22 6.95 -24.91 14.16
C SER A 22 7.28 -25.12 12.68
N SER A 23 8.07 -24.26 12.03
CA SER A 23 8.32 -24.35 10.60
C SER A 23 9.79 -24.25 10.22
N GLU A 24 10.21 -25.09 9.26
CA GLU A 24 11.53 -24.98 8.59
C GLU A 24 11.60 -23.77 7.63
N ALA A 25 10.50 -23.03 7.45
CA ALA A 25 10.42 -21.88 6.55
C ALA A 25 10.89 -20.60 7.24
N SER A 26 11.73 -19.82 6.61
CA SER A 26 12.10 -18.49 7.07
C SER A 26 10.93 -17.53 6.86
N LEU A 27 10.27 -17.14 7.95
CA LEU A 27 9.18 -16.17 7.96
C LEU A 27 9.72 -14.78 8.29
N GLN A 28 9.32 -13.78 7.52
CA GLN A 28 9.67 -12.40 7.80
C GLN A 28 8.54 -11.73 8.60
N PRO A 29 8.80 -11.26 9.83
CA PRO A 29 7.81 -10.51 10.58
C PRO A 29 7.57 -9.16 9.89
N LEU A 30 6.30 -8.84 9.66
CA LEU A 30 5.91 -7.58 9.06
C LEU A 30 4.83 -6.91 9.90
N HIS A 31 5.13 -5.70 10.37
CA HIS A 31 4.16 -4.88 11.08
C HIS A 31 2.99 -4.53 10.17
N GLY A 32 1.77 -4.80 10.64
CA GLY A 32 0.55 -4.46 9.92
C GLY A 32 0.09 -5.48 8.87
N VAL A 33 0.77 -6.63 8.71
CA VAL A 33 0.30 -7.65 7.76
C VAL A 33 -1.05 -8.27 8.16
N ASP A 34 -1.41 -8.19 9.43
CA ASP A 34 -2.68 -8.74 9.97
C ASP A 34 -3.91 -8.15 9.29
N ILE A 35 -3.83 -6.92 8.80
CA ILE A 35 -4.95 -6.28 8.10
C ILE A 35 -5.28 -7.02 6.80
N ALA A 36 -4.30 -7.63 6.12
CA ALA A 36 -4.54 -8.40 4.90
C ALA A 36 -5.38 -9.66 5.13
N PHE A 37 -5.42 -10.18 6.36
CA PHE A 37 -6.30 -11.30 6.70
C PHE A 37 -7.73 -10.86 7.00
N ARG A 38 -7.94 -9.58 7.35
CA ARG A 38 -9.26 -8.99 7.61
C ARG A 38 -9.88 -8.39 6.36
N ASP A 39 -9.05 -7.94 5.41
CA ASP A 39 -9.45 -7.33 4.15
C ASP A 39 -8.81 -8.08 2.99
N ASN A 40 -9.55 -9.03 2.43
CA ASN A 40 -9.09 -9.81 1.29
C ASN A 40 -10.25 -10.30 0.43
N SER A 41 -9.92 -10.58 -0.82
CA SER A 41 -10.83 -11.20 -1.79
C SER A 41 -10.26 -12.52 -2.28
N VAL A 42 -11.12 -13.48 -2.56
CA VAL A 42 -10.77 -14.75 -3.20
C VAL A 42 -10.86 -14.59 -4.70
N LEU A 43 -9.77 -14.84 -5.40
CA LEU A 43 -9.71 -14.78 -6.87
C LEU A 43 -9.41 -16.16 -7.44
N PRO A 44 -10.23 -16.66 -8.36
CA PRO A 44 -9.91 -17.87 -9.12
C PRO A 44 -8.78 -17.56 -10.11
N ILE A 45 -7.77 -18.41 -10.15
CA ILE A 45 -6.66 -18.33 -11.10
C ILE A 45 -6.49 -19.65 -11.86
N GLY A 46 -5.73 -19.61 -12.94
CA GLY A 46 -5.55 -20.74 -13.84
C GLY A 46 -6.57 -20.78 -14.97
N PRO A 47 -6.33 -21.60 -16.01
CA PRO A 47 -7.16 -21.66 -17.20
C PRO A 47 -8.61 -22.11 -16.93
N ALA A 48 -8.83 -22.89 -15.87
CA ALA A 48 -10.12 -23.40 -15.46
C ALA A 48 -10.68 -22.73 -14.18
N GLY A 49 -9.94 -21.78 -13.58
CA GLY A 49 -10.30 -21.22 -12.28
C GLY A 49 -10.20 -22.22 -11.13
N ASP A 50 -9.37 -23.25 -11.30
CA ASP A 50 -9.24 -24.39 -10.40
C ASP A 50 -8.35 -24.13 -9.17
N VAL A 51 -7.68 -22.99 -9.15
CA VAL A 51 -6.89 -22.53 -8.01
C VAL A 51 -7.47 -21.24 -7.45
N GLU A 52 -7.73 -21.20 -6.18
CA GLU A 52 -8.18 -19.99 -5.48
C GLU A 52 -7.00 -19.36 -4.71
N ILE A 53 -6.81 -18.07 -4.87
CA ILE A 53 -5.86 -17.28 -4.07
C ILE A 53 -6.60 -16.19 -3.29
N ARG A 54 -6.09 -15.87 -2.11
CA ARG A 54 -6.53 -14.70 -1.35
C ARG A 54 -5.61 -13.53 -1.65
N VAL A 55 -6.21 -12.41 -2.03
CA VAL A 55 -5.51 -11.16 -2.36
C VAL A 55 -5.97 -10.09 -1.37
N ALA A 56 -5.01 -9.37 -0.79
CA ALA A 56 -5.31 -8.25 0.10
C ALA A 56 -6.22 -7.23 -0.60
N GLY A 57 -7.23 -6.76 0.09
CA GLY A 57 -8.07 -5.65 -0.36
C GLY A 57 -7.28 -4.35 -0.44
N ILE A 58 -7.86 -3.36 -1.10
CA ILE A 58 -7.15 -2.09 -1.35
C ILE A 58 -6.87 -1.33 -0.04
N ALA A 59 -7.78 -1.36 0.93
CA ALA A 59 -7.58 -0.69 2.22
C ALA A 59 -6.42 -1.34 3.00
N ALA A 60 -6.37 -2.68 3.03
CA ALA A 60 -5.26 -3.42 3.63
C ALA A 60 -3.93 -3.14 2.90
N PHE A 61 -3.93 -3.16 1.57
CA PHE A 61 -2.75 -2.90 0.77
C PHE A 61 -2.18 -1.50 1.04
N LEU A 62 -3.01 -0.45 0.97
CA LEU A 62 -2.59 0.92 1.22
C LEU A 62 -2.13 1.12 2.68
N THR A 63 -2.76 0.45 3.63
CA THR A 63 -2.33 0.48 5.03
C THR A 63 -0.92 -0.11 5.19
N MET A 64 -0.67 -1.31 4.66
CA MET A 64 0.66 -1.93 4.69
C MET A 64 1.71 -1.07 3.99
N LYS A 65 1.37 -0.46 2.85
CA LYS A 65 2.27 0.45 2.12
C LYS A 65 2.56 1.73 2.89
N GLY A 66 1.57 2.31 3.56
CA GLY A 66 1.74 3.48 4.42
C GLY A 66 2.69 3.22 5.60
N ILE A 67 2.57 2.06 6.24
CA ILE A 67 3.51 1.62 7.29
C ILE A 67 4.93 1.47 6.70
N ALA A 68 5.06 0.71 5.61
CA ALA A 68 6.35 0.43 4.98
C ALA A 68 7.05 1.71 4.46
N LEU A 69 6.30 2.66 3.92
CA LEU A 69 6.81 3.92 3.39
C LEU A 69 7.62 4.71 4.41
N HIS A 70 7.19 4.69 5.68
CA HIS A 70 7.92 5.37 6.76
C HIS A 70 9.12 4.56 7.25
N ASP A 71 8.94 3.25 7.40
CA ASP A 71 9.92 2.40 8.07
C ASP A 71 11.10 2.02 7.16
N ARG A 72 10.91 2.13 5.84
CA ARG A 72 11.87 1.71 4.81
C ARG A 72 12.43 2.84 3.94
N ALA A 73 11.95 4.08 4.12
CA ALA A 73 12.44 5.22 3.34
C ALA A 73 13.90 5.57 3.70
N PRO A 74 14.68 6.19 2.84
CA PRO A 74 14.44 6.61 1.45
C PRO A 74 14.90 5.59 0.40
N GLN A 75 15.34 4.38 0.79
CA GLN A 75 15.95 3.42 -0.13
C GLN A 75 14.94 2.59 -0.93
N ARG A 76 13.63 2.77 -0.69
CA ARG A 76 12.58 2.03 -1.40
C ARG A 76 11.46 2.96 -1.90
N PRO A 77 11.71 3.69 -2.99
CA PRO A 77 10.74 4.64 -3.54
C PRO A 77 9.47 3.94 -4.06
N LYS A 78 9.52 2.62 -4.26
CA LYS A 78 8.41 1.83 -4.79
C LYS A 78 7.15 1.90 -3.92
N ASP A 79 7.28 2.01 -2.60
CA ASP A 79 6.09 2.06 -1.72
C ASP A 79 5.25 3.33 -1.96
N ALA A 80 5.90 4.48 -2.21
CA ALA A 80 5.21 5.71 -2.61
C ALA A 80 4.55 5.57 -4.00
N TYR A 81 5.25 4.95 -4.94
CA TYR A 81 4.72 4.65 -6.27
C TYR A 81 3.50 3.73 -6.20
N ASP A 82 3.57 2.64 -5.45
CA ASP A 82 2.47 1.68 -5.31
C ASP A 82 1.22 2.36 -4.72
N ILE A 83 1.38 3.26 -3.72
CA ILE A 83 0.27 4.04 -3.17
C ILE A 83 -0.36 4.91 -4.26
N HIS A 84 0.46 5.73 -4.95
CA HIS A 84 -0.02 6.62 -6.00
C HIS A 84 -0.68 5.84 -7.14
N TYR A 85 -0.07 4.75 -7.61
CA TYR A 85 -0.59 3.90 -8.67
C TYR A 85 -1.98 3.37 -8.34
N CYS A 86 -2.20 2.89 -7.12
CA CYS A 86 -3.52 2.43 -6.68
C CYS A 86 -4.55 3.56 -6.72
N LEU A 87 -4.20 4.76 -6.24
CA LEU A 87 -5.11 5.92 -6.26
C LEU A 87 -5.44 6.40 -7.68
N GLU A 88 -4.54 6.20 -8.63
CA GLU A 88 -4.72 6.58 -10.02
C GLU A 88 -5.52 5.56 -10.82
N GLN A 89 -5.33 4.25 -10.55
CA GLN A 89 -5.87 3.16 -11.36
C GLN A 89 -7.13 2.51 -10.76
N TYR A 90 -7.48 2.81 -9.51
CA TYR A 90 -8.65 2.19 -8.88
C TYR A 90 -9.95 2.64 -9.56
N PRO A 91 -10.91 1.72 -9.79
CA PRO A 91 -12.24 2.08 -10.28
C PRO A 91 -12.87 3.18 -9.41
N ASP A 92 -13.51 4.17 -10.04
CA ASP A 92 -14.09 5.34 -9.39
C ASP A 92 -13.08 6.23 -8.62
N GLY A 93 -11.79 6.00 -8.84
CA GLY A 93 -10.70 6.81 -8.28
C GLY A 93 -10.67 6.85 -6.75
N PRO A 94 -10.24 7.98 -6.15
CA PRO A 94 -10.13 8.10 -4.70
C PRO A 94 -11.45 7.87 -3.96
N ALA A 95 -12.60 8.21 -4.55
CA ALA A 95 -13.91 8.02 -3.91
C ALA A 95 -14.27 6.54 -3.74
N GLY A 96 -13.95 5.69 -4.74
CA GLY A 96 -14.13 4.25 -4.65
C GLY A 96 -13.27 3.64 -3.54
N ILE A 97 -12.02 4.10 -3.43
CA ILE A 97 -11.12 3.64 -2.36
C ILE A 97 -11.61 4.05 -0.97
N VAL A 98 -12.14 5.26 -0.82
CA VAL A 98 -12.66 5.75 0.48
C VAL A 98 -13.74 4.81 1.04
N ALA A 99 -14.60 4.27 0.18
CA ALA A 99 -15.65 3.34 0.60
C ALA A 99 -15.07 2.05 1.21
N GLU A 100 -13.92 1.57 0.69
CA GLU A 100 -13.26 0.37 1.22
C GLU A 100 -12.67 0.56 2.63
N PHE A 101 -12.41 1.82 3.03
CA PHE A 101 -11.93 2.14 4.38
C PHE A 101 -13.05 2.22 5.42
N GLU A 102 -14.31 2.23 5.04
CA GLU A 102 -15.45 2.32 5.96
C GLU A 102 -15.42 1.23 7.05
N GLN A 103 -15.11 0.00 6.69
CA GLN A 103 -15.04 -1.14 7.60
C GLN A 103 -13.91 -1.01 8.65
N PHE A 104 -12.93 -0.12 8.42
CA PHE A 104 -11.78 0.11 9.30
C PHE A 104 -11.88 1.43 10.06
N ARG A 105 -13.07 2.02 10.13
CA ARG A 105 -13.29 3.25 10.88
C ARG A 105 -12.89 3.05 12.35
N GLY A 106 -11.97 3.89 12.82
CA GLY A 106 -11.44 3.80 14.19
C GLY A 106 -10.27 2.81 14.38
N ASP A 107 -9.85 2.08 13.35
CA ASP A 107 -8.69 1.19 13.44
C ASP A 107 -7.39 1.98 13.60
N GLU A 108 -6.64 1.67 14.66
CA GLU A 108 -5.40 2.39 15.01
C GLU A 108 -4.30 2.21 13.96
N LEU A 109 -4.17 1.00 13.41
CA LEU A 109 -3.15 0.69 12.40
C LEU A 109 -3.43 1.47 11.11
N VAL A 110 -4.68 1.54 10.70
CA VAL A 110 -5.10 2.33 9.53
C VAL A 110 -4.82 3.81 9.77
N ARG A 111 -5.17 4.35 10.95
CA ARG A 111 -4.87 5.74 11.29
C ARG A 111 -3.37 6.04 11.30
N GLU A 112 -2.57 5.12 11.81
CA GLU A 112 -1.11 5.24 11.77
C GLU A 112 -0.60 5.30 10.32
N ALA A 113 -1.02 4.36 9.47
CA ALA A 113 -0.63 4.31 8.07
C ALA A 113 -1.00 5.59 7.32
N LEU A 114 -2.22 6.09 7.48
CA LEU A 114 -2.68 7.32 6.84
C LEU A 114 -1.88 8.54 7.30
N ARG A 115 -1.52 8.64 8.59
CA ARG A 115 -0.63 9.68 9.09
C ARG A 115 0.77 9.61 8.49
N LYS A 116 1.31 8.40 8.33
CA LYS A 116 2.61 8.17 7.69
C LYS A 116 2.58 8.56 6.21
N ILE A 117 1.51 8.22 5.48
CA ILE A 117 1.30 8.67 4.10
C ILE A 117 1.24 10.20 4.05
N ALA A 118 0.37 10.83 4.85
CA ALA A 118 0.25 12.28 4.90
C ALA A 118 1.58 12.98 5.19
N GLY A 119 2.42 12.40 6.05
CA GLY A 119 3.74 12.94 6.39
C GLY A 119 4.77 12.89 5.26
N LYS A 120 4.51 12.15 4.18
CA LYS A 120 5.38 12.04 3.01
C LYS A 120 4.84 12.74 1.76
N PHE A 121 3.62 13.26 1.85
CA PHE A 121 2.93 13.94 0.75
C PHE A 121 2.34 15.29 1.22
N ARG A 122 3.13 16.11 1.95
CA ARG A 122 2.67 17.42 2.47
C ARG A 122 2.61 18.50 1.39
N ASP A 123 3.49 18.40 0.40
CA ASP A 123 3.55 19.27 -0.79
C ASP A 123 4.20 18.53 -1.97
N GLU A 124 4.26 19.17 -3.13
CA GLU A 124 4.83 18.60 -4.35
C GLU A 124 6.33 18.34 -4.29
N GLU A 125 7.05 19.00 -3.38
CA GLU A 125 8.49 18.82 -3.19
C GLU A 125 8.84 17.84 -2.08
N ASP A 126 7.85 17.26 -1.42
CA ASP A 126 8.08 16.27 -0.36
C ASP A 126 8.59 14.93 -0.92
N ASP A 127 9.00 14.05 -0.03
CA ASP A 127 9.61 12.76 -0.39
C ASP A 127 8.70 11.90 -1.27
N GLY A 128 7.40 11.82 -0.97
CA GLY A 128 6.46 10.97 -1.69
C GLY A 128 6.37 11.29 -3.18
N PRO A 129 6.01 12.52 -3.59
CA PRO A 129 5.98 12.91 -4.99
C PRO A 129 7.33 12.75 -5.71
N ARG A 130 8.45 13.05 -5.02
CA ARG A 130 9.79 12.84 -5.57
C ARG A 130 10.08 11.37 -5.84
N MET A 131 9.75 10.48 -4.90
CA MET A 131 9.93 9.03 -5.03
C MET A 131 9.13 8.46 -6.21
N VAL A 132 7.89 8.93 -6.43
CA VAL A 132 7.08 8.50 -7.58
C VAL A 132 7.75 8.91 -8.89
N ALA A 133 8.17 10.18 -9.01
CA ALA A 133 8.86 10.67 -10.20
C ALA A 133 10.19 9.95 -10.45
N ASP A 134 10.90 9.52 -9.40
CA ASP A 134 12.14 8.73 -9.51
C ASP A 134 11.88 7.32 -10.05
N VAL A 135 10.82 6.65 -9.57
CA VAL A 135 10.42 5.30 -10.06
C VAL A 135 10.00 5.35 -11.53
N GLU A 136 9.35 6.44 -11.94
CA GLU A 136 8.90 6.65 -13.33
C GLU A 136 10.03 7.22 -14.22
N GLU A 137 11.21 7.49 -13.67
CA GLU A 137 12.36 8.04 -14.39
C GLU A 137 12.07 9.37 -15.11
N ILE A 138 11.11 10.15 -14.58
CA ILE A 138 10.71 11.43 -15.19
C ILE A 138 11.72 12.53 -14.84
N VAL A 139 12.20 13.23 -15.84
CA VAL A 139 13.21 14.30 -15.74
C VAL A 139 12.73 15.59 -16.43
N GLY A 140 13.48 16.67 -16.23
CA GLY A 140 13.19 17.96 -16.87
C GLY A 140 11.90 18.62 -16.36
N ASP A 141 11.25 19.39 -17.21
CA ASP A 141 10.04 20.17 -16.85
C ASP A 141 8.84 19.26 -16.51
N ASP A 142 8.73 18.11 -17.15
CA ASP A 142 7.67 17.13 -16.88
C ASP A 142 7.71 16.60 -15.45
N ARG A 143 8.89 16.59 -14.82
CA ARG A 143 9.04 16.15 -13.44
C ARG A 143 8.26 17.01 -12.45
N ALA A 144 8.28 18.32 -12.60
CA ALA A 144 7.53 19.23 -11.74
C ALA A 144 6.02 19.01 -11.90
N ILE A 145 5.57 18.88 -13.14
CA ILE A 145 4.15 18.59 -13.46
C ILE A 145 3.72 17.25 -12.81
N ARG A 146 4.55 16.22 -12.93
CA ARG A 146 4.24 14.92 -12.37
C ARG A 146 4.17 14.94 -10.84
N LYS A 147 5.14 15.57 -10.17
CA LYS A 147 5.13 15.71 -8.70
C LYS A 147 3.86 16.43 -8.21
N GLN A 148 3.48 17.52 -8.88
CA GLN A 148 2.24 18.23 -8.56
C GLN A 148 1.01 17.32 -8.71
N ALA A 149 0.92 16.54 -9.80
CA ALA A 149 -0.19 15.62 -10.03
C ALA A 149 -0.26 14.51 -8.95
N VAL A 150 0.88 13.96 -8.57
CA VAL A 150 1.00 12.96 -7.51
C VAL A 150 0.53 13.52 -6.17
N TYR A 151 1.03 14.69 -5.78
CA TYR A 151 0.63 15.38 -4.56
C TYR A 151 -0.89 15.63 -4.54
N THR A 152 -1.43 16.17 -5.63
CA THR A 152 -2.86 16.46 -5.73
C THR A 152 -3.70 15.22 -5.53
N ARG A 153 -3.35 14.11 -6.20
CA ARG A 153 -4.10 12.85 -6.11
C ARG A 153 -4.13 12.29 -4.67
N VAL A 154 -2.98 12.26 -3.99
CA VAL A 154 -2.89 11.76 -2.62
C VAL A 154 -3.62 12.70 -1.65
N SER A 155 -3.54 14.01 -1.84
CA SER A 155 -4.24 15.01 -1.02
C SER A 155 -5.75 14.89 -1.15
N GLU A 156 -6.27 14.70 -2.37
CA GLU A 156 -7.70 14.46 -2.61
C GLU A 156 -8.19 13.22 -1.85
N PHE A 157 -7.45 12.12 -1.92
CA PHE A 157 -7.78 10.90 -1.19
C PHE A 157 -7.83 11.12 0.33
N LEU A 158 -6.78 11.73 0.90
CA LEU A 158 -6.71 12.00 2.34
C LEU A 158 -7.83 12.95 2.81
N ALA A 159 -8.15 13.96 2.00
CA ALA A 159 -9.24 14.89 2.29
C ALA A 159 -10.61 14.20 2.24
N ALA A 160 -10.83 13.32 1.27
CA ALA A 160 -12.06 12.55 1.13
C ALA A 160 -12.25 11.58 2.32
N LEU A 161 -11.18 10.88 2.75
CA LEU A 161 -11.21 10.06 3.97
C LEU A 161 -11.54 10.87 5.22
N ALA A 162 -10.93 12.03 5.39
CA ALA A 162 -11.20 12.90 6.53
C ALA A 162 -12.65 13.42 6.54
N ALA A 163 -13.24 13.62 5.37
CA ALA A 163 -14.65 14.04 5.26
C ALA A 163 -15.61 12.89 5.60
N ALA A 164 -15.30 11.65 5.21
CA ALA A 164 -16.11 10.47 5.49
C ALA A 164 -16.09 10.03 6.97
N GLN A 165 -15.12 10.51 7.76
CA GLN A 165 -14.96 10.16 9.18
C GLN A 165 -15.70 11.13 10.13
N LYS A 166 -16.29 12.20 9.61
CA LYS A 166 -17.10 13.16 10.38
C LYS A 166 -18.55 12.70 10.50
#